data_6663e378c8fc39c8be27902fd9693aed
#
_entry.id   6663e378c8fc39c8be27902fd9693aed
#
_cell.length_a   1.000
_cell.length_b   1.000
_cell.length_c   1.000
_cell.angle_alpha   90.00
_cell.angle_beta   90.00
_cell.angle_gamma   90.00
#
_symmetry.space_group_name_H-M   'P 1'
#
loop_
_entity.id
_entity.type
_entity.pdbx_description
1 polymer ?
#
loop_
_entity_poly.entity_id
_entity_poly.type
_entity_poly.pdbx_seq_one_letter_code
_entity_poly.pdbx_strand_id
1 'polypeptide(L)'
;MNVDFSQEILALEVDKIYFENTKKEYSEQAKDNYKVLSIDFTKAPMISPFKNSSLETKKELEKISALQNQWNPSKELLMRCDDDPDGVVFDFYDKVNPPIKSKEINIKDLMSDLNIFIIKMKMHFGRARPFQVSDYHNIEIDYNKKMQKTGTAATPSYPSGHTAAAYFAAEIASHHKPQLEKEFLNLANIVALSRIKEGVHFPSDNEYAIKLVNEVLMPAYLRTLK
;
A
#
# COMPACT_ATOMS: atom_id res chain seq x y z
N MET A 1 -21.17 -21.12 -34.29
CA MET A 1 -20.13 -20.65 -33.38
C MET A 1 -20.51 -21.14 -31.99
N ASN A 2 -19.78 -22.15 -31.48
CA ASN A 2 -19.95 -22.51 -30.06
C ASN A 2 -19.28 -21.42 -29.25
N VAL A 3 -20.03 -20.57 -28.58
CA VAL A 3 -19.52 -19.65 -27.59
C VAL A 3 -19.06 -20.51 -26.41
N ASP A 4 -17.79 -20.46 -26.06
CA ASP A 4 -17.26 -21.19 -24.92
C ASP A 4 -17.63 -20.44 -23.62
N PHE A 5 -18.82 -20.74 -23.12
CA PHE A 5 -19.32 -20.17 -21.86
C PHE A 5 -18.47 -20.54 -20.63
N SER A 6 -17.54 -21.50 -20.75
CA SER A 6 -16.72 -21.92 -19.62
C SER A 6 -15.77 -20.80 -19.17
N GLN A 7 -15.20 -20.04 -20.10
CA GLN A 7 -14.31 -18.91 -19.75
C GLN A 7 -15.08 -17.72 -19.15
N GLU A 8 -16.29 -17.45 -19.62
CA GLU A 8 -17.14 -16.40 -19.04
C GLU A 8 -17.56 -16.74 -17.61
N ILE A 9 -17.90 -17.99 -17.34
CA ILE A 9 -18.23 -18.45 -15.98
C ILE A 9 -17.02 -18.33 -15.06
N LEU A 10 -15.83 -18.76 -15.50
CA LEU A 10 -14.60 -18.63 -14.71
C LEU A 10 -14.25 -17.18 -14.43
N ALA A 11 -14.44 -16.27 -15.37
CA ALA A 11 -14.23 -14.84 -15.18
C ALA A 11 -15.19 -14.28 -14.11
N LEU A 12 -16.46 -14.66 -14.13
CA LEU A 12 -17.44 -14.27 -13.11
C LEU A 12 -17.09 -14.81 -11.72
N GLU A 13 -16.57 -16.03 -11.64
CA GLU A 13 -16.17 -16.63 -10.37
C GLU A 13 -14.92 -15.94 -9.78
N VAL A 14 -13.89 -15.65 -10.60
CA VAL A 14 -12.70 -14.96 -10.11
C VAL A 14 -13.01 -13.51 -9.71
N ASP A 15 -13.95 -12.84 -10.36
CA ASP A 15 -14.38 -11.49 -10.00
C ASP A 15 -15.13 -11.44 -8.66
N LYS A 16 -15.63 -12.58 -8.17
CA LYS A 16 -16.24 -12.69 -6.83
C LYS A 16 -15.20 -12.91 -5.72
N ILE A 17 -13.92 -13.15 -6.07
CA ILE A 17 -12.87 -13.32 -5.06
C ILE A 17 -12.60 -11.98 -4.41
N TYR A 18 -12.93 -11.89 -3.11
CA TYR A 18 -12.59 -10.78 -2.24
C TYR A 18 -11.65 -11.25 -1.13
N PHE A 19 -11.00 -10.31 -0.48
CA PHE A 19 -10.22 -10.64 0.70
C PHE A 19 -11.15 -10.82 1.91
N GLU A 20 -11.58 -12.06 2.18
CA GLU A 20 -12.59 -12.37 3.20
C GLU A 20 -12.05 -12.46 4.63
N ASN A 21 -10.76 -12.75 4.79
CA ASN A 21 -10.17 -13.11 6.08
C ASN A 21 -9.50 -11.94 6.83
N THR A 22 -10.06 -10.73 6.72
CA THR A 22 -9.55 -9.61 7.50
C THR A 22 -9.70 -9.88 8.98
N LYS A 23 -8.59 -9.85 9.73
CA LYS A 23 -8.63 -10.04 11.17
C LYS A 23 -9.53 -9.01 11.83
N LYS A 24 -10.26 -9.41 12.87
CA LYS A 24 -11.20 -8.57 13.61
C LYS A 24 -10.55 -7.27 14.09
N GLU A 25 -9.30 -7.31 14.52
CA GLU A 25 -8.55 -6.14 14.99
C GLU A 25 -8.49 -4.99 13.96
N TYR A 26 -8.33 -5.31 12.66
CA TYR A 26 -8.32 -4.29 11.60
C TYR A 26 -9.71 -3.72 11.34
N SER A 27 -10.75 -4.55 11.45
CA SER A 27 -12.14 -4.09 11.33
C SER A 27 -12.52 -3.16 12.49
N GLU A 28 -12.00 -3.39 13.68
CA GLU A 28 -12.19 -2.50 14.84
C GLU A 28 -11.39 -1.20 14.63
N GLN A 29 -10.12 -1.29 14.23
CA GLN A 29 -9.28 -0.12 13.95
C GLN A 29 -9.90 0.82 12.89
N ALA A 30 -10.61 0.27 11.89
CA ALA A 30 -11.31 1.08 10.90
C ALA A 30 -12.41 1.97 11.52
N LYS A 31 -12.86 1.71 12.74
CA LYS A 31 -13.87 2.50 13.47
C LYS A 31 -13.26 3.61 14.32
N ASP A 32 -11.94 3.59 14.52
CA ASP A 32 -11.26 4.57 15.35
C ASP A 32 -11.37 5.99 14.79
N ASN A 33 -11.28 6.97 15.68
CA ASN A 33 -11.21 8.37 15.32
C ASN A 33 -9.76 8.79 15.03
N TYR A 34 -9.59 9.74 14.13
CA TYR A 34 -8.30 10.37 13.90
C TYR A 34 -7.88 11.20 15.12
N LYS A 35 -6.58 11.18 15.44
CA LYS A 35 -6.01 11.90 16.60
C LYS A 35 -5.54 13.30 16.24
N VAL A 36 -4.96 13.45 15.05
CA VAL A 36 -4.29 14.67 14.58
C VAL A 36 -4.85 15.13 13.26
N LEU A 37 -5.02 14.20 12.30
CA LEU A 37 -5.47 14.52 10.95
C LEU A 37 -6.99 14.68 10.90
N SER A 38 -7.45 15.79 10.34
CA SER A 38 -8.87 15.96 10.01
C SER A 38 -9.12 15.48 8.59
N ILE A 39 -9.55 14.21 8.44
CA ILE A 39 -9.80 13.57 7.15
C ILE A 39 -11.31 13.32 6.99
N ASP A 40 -11.87 13.89 5.94
CA ASP A 40 -13.23 13.55 5.49
C ASP A 40 -13.14 12.40 4.48
N PHE A 41 -13.44 11.19 4.94
CA PHE A 41 -13.39 9.98 4.11
C PHE A 41 -14.28 10.08 2.86
N THR A 42 -15.40 10.81 2.94
CA THR A 42 -16.35 10.92 1.83
C THR A 42 -15.81 11.75 0.66
N LYS A 43 -14.76 12.55 0.91
CA LYS A 43 -14.11 13.39 -0.10
C LYS A 43 -12.85 12.73 -0.70
N ALA A 44 -12.49 11.54 -0.23
CA ALA A 44 -11.39 10.80 -0.83
C ALA A 44 -11.75 10.39 -2.26
N PRO A 45 -10.79 10.39 -3.20
CA PRO A 45 -11.03 9.92 -4.57
C PRO A 45 -11.34 8.43 -4.55
N MET A 46 -12.60 8.04 -4.79
CA MET A 46 -13.04 6.64 -4.80
C MET A 46 -12.80 6.00 -6.18
N ILE A 47 -11.55 5.61 -6.45
CA ILE A 47 -11.14 4.95 -7.70
C ILE A 47 -11.18 3.45 -7.48
N SER A 48 -12.06 2.74 -8.19
CA SER A 48 -12.15 1.28 -8.09
C SER A 48 -10.90 0.60 -8.66
N PRO A 49 -10.40 -0.47 -8.01
CA PRO A 49 -9.35 -1.31 -8.59
C PRO A 49 -9.86 -2.03 -9.85
N PHE A 50 -8.95 -2.55 -10.66
CA PHE A 50 -9.29 -3.39 -11.81
C PHE A 50 -10.02 -4.65 -11.35
N LYS A 51 -10.93 -5.17 -12.21
CA LYS A 51 -11.58 -6.46 -11.98
C LYS A 51 -10.54 -7.58 -11.98
N ASN A 52 -10.74 -8.59 -11.14
CA ASN A 52 -9.81 -9.71 -11.02
C ASN A 52 -9.60 -10.46 -12.35
N SER A 53 -10.64 -10.60 -13.20
CA SER A 53 -10.58 -11.25 -14.50
C SER A 53 -10.01 -10.38 -15.63
N SER A 54 -9.77 -9.09 -15.39
CA SER A 54 -9.45 -8.13 -16.45
C SER A 54 -8.05 -8.32 -17.04
N LEU A 55 -7.87 -7.83 -18.27
CA LEU A 55 -6.57 -7.79 -18.93
C LEU A 55 -5.58 -6.89 -18.17
N GLU A 56 -6.06 -5.83 -17.53
CA GLU A 56 -5.27 -4.94 -16.70
C GLU A 56 -4.67 -5.70 -15.50
N THR A 57 -5.48 -6.50 -14.80
CA THR A 57 -5.01 -7.36 -13.70
C THR A 57 -3.98 -8.38 -14.19
N LYS A 58 -4.20 -9.00 -15.37
CA LYS A 58 -3.21 -9.89 -15.99
C LYS A 58 -1.87 -9.18 -16.22
N LYS A 59 -1.90 -7.98 -16.82
CA LYS A 59 -0.68 -7.17 -17.06
C LYS A 59 0.04 -6.79 -15.76
N GLU A 60 -0.70 -6.54 -14.68
CA GLU A 60 -0.11 -6.27 -13.38
C GLU A 60 0.58 -7.52 -12.80
N LEU A 61 -0.02 -8.70 -12.92
CA LEU A 61 0.59 -9.98 -12.52
C LEU A 61 1.86 -10.27 -13.33
N GLU A 62 1.85 -10.02 -14.64
CA GLU A 62 3.04 -10.14 -15.50
C GLU A 62 4.18 -9.21 -15.03
N LYS A 63 3.85 -7.97 -14.64
CA LYS A 63 4.85 -7.03 -14.06
C LYS A 63 5.40 -7.53 -12.72
N ILE A 64 4.56 -8.11 -11.86
CA ILE A 64 5.00 -8.68 -10.58
C ILE A 64 5.98 -9.83 -10.86
N SER A 65 5.61 -10.80 -11.70
CA SER A 65 6.46 -11.94 -12.06
C SER A 65 7.79 -11.48 -12.68
N ALA A 66 7.76 -10.50 -13.60
CA ALA A 66 8.97 -9.92 -14.20
C ALA A 66 9.90 -9.28 -13.14
N LEU A 67 9.34 -8.49 -12.20
CA LEU A 67 10.12 -7.87 -11.14
C LEU A 67 10.72 -8.91 -10.19
N GLN A 68 9.97 -9.98 -9.88
CA GLN A 68 10.46 -11.07 -9.06
C GLN A 68 11.68 -11.78 -9.66
N ASN A 69 11.78 -11.83 -10.99
CA ASN A 69 12.91 -12.43 -11.69
C ASN A 69 14.10 -11.47 -11.86
N GLN A 70 13.85 -10.15 -11.95
CA GLN A 70 14.87 -9.15 -12.30
C GLN A 70 15.51 -8.46 -11.10
N TRP A 71 14.78 -8.26 -10.01
CA TRP A 71 15.25 -7.55 -8.83
C TRP A 71 15.47 -8.49 -7.65
N ASN A 72 16.72 -8.57 -7.18
CA ASN A 72 17.14 -9.40 -6.05
C ASN A 72 17.68 -8.55 -4.90
N PRO A 73 16.79 -7.85 -4.16
CA PRO A 73 17.20 -7.12 -2.97
C PRO A 73 17.67 -8.07 -1.86
N SER A 74 18.47 -7.56 -0.91
CA SER A 74 18.85 -8.36 0.25
C SER A 74 17.61 -8.67 1.12
N LYS A 75 17.66 -9.79 1.83
CA LYS A 75 16.59 -10.17 2.76
C LYS A 75 16.39 -9.12 3.85
N GLU A 76 17.47 -8.53 4.33
CA GLU A 76 17.46 -7.48 5.35
C GLU A 76 16.71 -6.24 4.86
N LEU A 77 16.92 -5.85 3.59
CA LEU A 77 16.19 -4.72 3.00
C LEU A 77 14.69 -5.02 2.92
N LEU A 78 14.30 -6.22 2.46
CA LEU A 78 12.88 -6.60 2.40
C LEU A 78 12.24 -6.62 3.78
N MET A 79 12.92 -7.19 4.78
CA MET A 79 12.44 -7.21 6.16
C MET A 79 12.28 -5.78 6.71
N ARG A 80 13.27 -4.89 6.45
CA ARG A 80 13.18 -3.50 6.87
C ARG A 80 11.98 -2.77 6.26
N CYS A 81 11.75 -2.98 4.97
CA CYS A 81 10.59 -2.39 4.27
C CYS A 81 9.24 -2.94 4.77
N ASP A 82 9.22 -4.19 5.27
CA ASP A 82 8.01 -4.82 5.81
C ASP A 82 7.73 -4.39 7.25
N ASP A 83 8.75 -4.39 8.10
CA ASP A 83 8.59 -4.14 9.54
C ASP A 83 8.36 -2.66 9.87
N ASP A 84 9.00 -1.74 9.11
CA ASP A 84 9.01 -0.31 9.44
C ASP A 84 9.13 0.58 8.18
N PRO A 85 8.06 0.63 7.36
CA PRO A 85 8.10 1.28 6.04
C PRO A 85 8.36 2.79 6.09
N ASP A 86 7.82 3.50 7.06
CA ASP A 86 8.06 4.93 7.26
C ASP A 86 9.43 5.19 7.90
N GLY A 87 9.90 4.31 8.77
CA GLY A 87 11.23 4.38 9.36
C GLY A 87 12.36 4.27 8.35
N VAL A 88 12.16 3.61 7.21
CA VAL A 88 13.13 3.63 6.10
C VAL A 88 13.46 5.06 5.68
N VAL A 89 12.47 5.94 5.67
CA VAL A 89 12.62 7.36 5.30
C VAL A 89 13.08 8.20 6.49
N PHE A 90 12.44 8.05 7.65
CA PHE A 90 12.75 8.88 8.82
C PHE A 90 14.14 8.62 9.40
N ASP A 91 14.65 7.37 9.34
CA ASP A 91 16.04 7.08 9.73
C ASP A 91 17.06 7.80 8.86
N PHE A 92 16.80 7.98 7.56
CA PHE A 92 17.64 8.79 6.68
C PHE A 92 17.50 10.28 7.03
N TYR A 93 16.28 10.76 7.26
CA TYR A 93 16.02 12.13 7.68
C TYR A 93 16.81 12.47 8.96
N ASP A 94 16.76 11.62 9.98
CA ASP A 94 17.44 11.83 11.27
C ASP A 94 18.97 11.80 11.15
N LYS A 95 19.52 11.04 10.20
CA LYS A 95 20.97 11.01 9.94
C LYS A 95 21.49 12.27 9.26
N VAL A 96 20.70 12.91 8.41
CA VAL A 96 21.09 14.12 7.66
C VAL A 96 20.71 15.41 8.38
N ASN A 97 19.97 15.32 9.47
CA ASN A 97 19.53 16.44 10.29
C ASN A 97 19.43 16.08 11.77
N PRO A 98 19.66 17.07 12.67
CA PRO A 98 19.20 16.90 14.04
C PRO A 98 17.68 16.69 14.03
N PRO A 99 17.15 15.88 14.98
CA PRO A 99 15.75 15.45 14.95
C PRO A 99 14.81 16.63 14.72
N ILE A 100 13.74 16.38 13.96
CA ILE A 100 12.65 17.36 13.83
C ILE A 100 12.22 17.68 15.25
N LYS A 101 12.73 18.79 15.78
CA LYS A 101 12.24 19.35 17.04
C LYS A 101 10.89 20.02 16.77
N SER A 102 9.98 19.33 16.15
CA SER A 102 8.58 19.70 16.22
C SER A 102 8.07 19.26 17.58
N LYS A 103 8.16 20.12 18.55
CA LYS A 103 7.49 19.94 19.85
C LYS A 103 5.98 19.72 19.74
N GLU A 104 5.42 19.77 18.54
CA GLU A 104 4.00 19.99 18.30
C GLU A 104 3.31 18.86 17.54
N ILE A 105 4.01 18.02 16.77
CA ILE A 105 3.36 16.94 16.00
C ILE A 105 4.02 15.60 16.29
N ASN A 106 3.25 14.71 16.87
CA ASN A 106 3.66 13.34 17.14
C ASN A 106 3.56 12.50 15.86
N ILE A 107 4.70 12.18 15.22
CA ILE A 107 4.77 11.32 14.01
C ILE A 107 4.01 10.01 14.23
N LYS A 108 4.10 9.41 15.43
CA LYS A 108 3.38 8.17 15.76
C LYS A 108 1.87 8.34 15.63
N ASP A 109 1.31 9.47 16.03
CA ASP A 109 -0.12 9.73 15.91
C ASP A 109 -0.51 10.03 14.46
N LEU A 110 0.35 10.69 13.67
CA LEU A 110 0.15 10.86 12.22
C LEU A 110 0.10 9.51 11.49
N MET A 111 1.05 8.60 11.79
CA MET A 111 1.08 7.26 11.20
C MET A 111 -0.10 6.40 11.68
N SER A 112 -0.56 6.57 12.92
CA SER A 112 -1.80 5.96 13.42
C SER A 112 -3.01 6.40 12.60
N ASP A 113 -3.15 7.70 12.33
CA ASP A 113 -4.26 8.25 11.55
C ASP A 113 -4.20 7.80 10.08
N LEU A 114 -3.00 7.76 9.49
CA LEU A 114 -2.79 7.16 8.17
C LEU A 114 -3.30 5.72 8.15
N ASN A 115 -2.91 4.89 9.12
CA ASN A 115 -3.34 3.50 9.19
C ASN A 115 -4.85 3.36 9.28
N ILE A 116 -5.53 4.16 10.13
CA ILE A 116 -6.99 4.19 10.22
C ILE A 116 -7.60 4.50 8.86
N PHE A 117 -7.10 5.52 8.15
CA PHE A 117 -7.60 5.92 6.84
C PHE A 117 -7.40 4.82 5.79
N ILE A 118 -6.19 4.26 5.70
CA ILE A 118 -5.86 3.19 4.75
C ILE A 118 -6.70 1.93 5.00
N ILE A 119 -6.92 1.55 6.26
CA ILE A 119 -7.76 0.39 6.57
C ILE A 119 -9.22 0.65 6.19
N LYS A 120 -9.76 1.85 6.41
CA LYS A 120 -11.09 2.22 5.92
C LYS A 120 -11.19 2.05 4.40
N MET A 121 -10.18 2.51 3.64
CA MET A 121 -10.13 2.35 2.18
C MET A 121 -10.05 0.87 1.77
N LYS A 122 -9.23 0.08 2.45
CA LYS A 122 -9.10 -1.36 2.21
C LYS A 122 -10.43 -2.10 2.42
N MET A 123 -11.14 -1.81 3.50
CA MET A 123 -12.45 -2.40 3.78
C MET A 123 -13.49 -1.97 2.74
N HIS A 124 -13.43 -0.74 2.24
CA HIS A 124 -14.35 -0.25 1.21
C HIS A 124 -14.21 -1.03 -0.11
N PHE A 125 -12.98 -1.29 -0.55
CA PHE A 125 -12.75 -1.94 -1.85
C PHE A 125 -12.66 -3.47 -1.78
N GLY A 126 -12.14 -4.03 -0.71
CA GLY A 126 -12.06 -5.49 -0.51
C GLY A 126 -11.21 -6.24 -1.54
N ARG A 127 -10.28 -5.58 -2.27
CA ARG A 127 -9.53 -6.18 -3.38
C ARG A 127 -8.77 -7.43 -2.95
N ALA A 128 -8.89 -8.49 -3.72
CA ALA A 128 -8.07 -9.70 -3.59
C ALA A 128 -6.56 -9.39 -3.73
N ARG A 129 -5.72 -10.24 -3.16
CA ARG A 129 -4.26 -10.17 -3.32
C ARG A 129 -3.81 -10.85 -4.62
N PRO A 130 -2.63 -10.49 -5.18
CA PRO A 130 -2.10 -11.10 -6.41
C PRO A 130 -2.13 -12.62 -6.41
N PHE A 131 -1.69 -13.26 -5.31
CA PHE A 131 -1.64 -14.70 -5.17
C PHE A 131 -3.01 -15.39 -5.13
N GLN A 132 -4.11 -14.67 -4.88
CA GLN A 132 -5.46 -15.23 -4.86
C GLN A 132 -6.06 -15.37 -6.27
N VAL A 133 -5.54 -14.61 -7.24
CA VAL A 133 -6.09 -14.54 -8.60
C VAL A 133 -5.09 -14.92 -9.69
N SER A 134 -3.83 -15.16 -9.33
CA SER A 134 -2.74 -15.49 -10.27
C SER A 134 -3.00 -16.76 -11.08
N ASP A 135 -3.57 -17.79 -10.44
CA ASP A 135 -3.87 -19.07 -11.07
C ASP A 135 -4.88 -18.92 -12.21
N TYR A 136 -5.90 -18.07 -12.08
CA TYR A 136 -6.86 -17.78 -13.15
C TYR A 136 -6.16 -17.25 -14.42
N HIS A 137 -5.12 -16.45 -14.25
CA HIS A 137 -4.38 -15.87 -15.37
C HIS A 137 -3.22 -16.75 -15.87
N ASN A 138 -3.00 -17.93 -15.26
CA ASN A 138 -1.86 -18.82 -15.54
C ASN A 138 -0.51 -18.10 -15.38
N ILE A 139 -0.37 -17.28 -14.34
CA ILE A 139 0.86 -16.54 -14.01
C ILE A 139 1.32 -16.99 -12.63
N GLU A 140 2.54 -17.53 -12.56
CA GLU A 140 3.15 -17.90 -11.30
C GLU A 140 3.67 -16.65 -10.58
N ILE A 141 3.24 -16.47 -9.33
CA ILE A 141 3.70 -15.42 -8.42
C ILE A 141 4.35 -16.08 -7.22
N ASP A 142 5.63 -15.82 -7.02
CA ASP A 142 6.32 -16.24 -5.81
C ASP A 142 5.76 -15.43 -4.62
N TYR A 143 5.15 -16.17 -3.71
CA TYR A 143 4.48 -15.58 -2.55
C TYR A 143 4.95 -16.27 -1.27
N ASN A 144 5.54 -15.47 -0.39
CA ASN A 144 5.99 -15.96 0.90
C ASN A 144 4.81 -16.17 1.86
N LYS A 145 4.37 -17.44 2.03
CA LYS A 145 3.27 -17.82 2.93
C LYS A 145 3.46 -17.35 4.39
N LYS A 146 4.68 -17.03 4.81
CA LYS A 146 4.95 -16.49 6.15
C LYS A 146 4.35 -15.09 6.32
N MET A 147 4.20 -14.32 5.24
CA MET A 147 3.62 -12.97 5.29
C MET A 147 2.13 -12.95 5.65
N GLN A 148 1.38 -14.02 5.35
CA GLN A 148 0.00 -14.16 5.86
C GLN A 148 -0.03 -14.27 7.39
N LYS A 149 1.00 -14.89 7.98
CA LYS A 149 1.07 -15.11 9.44
C LYS A 149 1.53 -13.86 10.20
N THR A 150 2.35 -13.02 9.57
CA THR A 150 2.89 -11.79 10.20
C THR A 150 1.91 -10.62 10.18
N GLY A 151 0.78 -10.73 9.51
CA GLY A 151 -0.20 -9.65 9.40
C GLY A 151 -0.05 -8.78 8.15
N THR A 152 1.09 -8.81 7.46
CA THR A 152 1.39 -7.99 6.28
C THR A 152 0.39 -8.18 5.14
N ALA A 153 -0.10 -9.41 4.95
CA ALA A 153 -1.12 -9.73 3.95
C ALA A 153 -2.46 -10.13 4.57
N ALA A 154 -2.75 -9.72 5.80
CA ALA A 154 -3.98 -10.05 6.53
C ALA A 154 -5.14 -9.07 6.29
N THR A 155 -4.99 -8.16 5.34
CA THR A 155 -6.00 -7.18 4.93
C THR A 155 -6.14 -7.15 3.42
N PRO A 156 -7.22 -6.59 2.84
CA PRO A 156 -7.35 -6.39 1.40
C PRO A 156 -6.13 -5.70 0.76
N SER A 157 -5.92 -5.96 -0.54
CA SER A 157 -4.74 -5.48 -1.26
C SER A 157 -4.73 -3.96 -1.43
N TYR A 158 -5.84 -3.36 -1.77
CA TYR A 158 -5.97 -1.99 -2.28
C TYR A 158 -6.54 -1.01 -1.26
N PRO A 159 -5.87 0.11 -0.99
CA PRO A 159 -4.52 0.53 -1.41
C PRO A 159 -3.38 -0.14 -0.60
N SER A 160 -2.12 0.03 -1.06
CA SER A 160 -0.94 -0.45 -0.32
C SER A 160 -0.66 0.41 0.91
N GLY A 161 -0.73 -0.19 2.11
CA GLY A 161 -0.48 0.52 3.37
C GLY A 161 1.00 0.89 3.54
N HIS A 162 1.93 -0.02 3.22
CA HIS A 162 3.38 0.24 3.31
C HIS A 162 3.81 1.36 2.36
N THR A 163 3.30 1.35 1.13
CA THR A 163 3.55 2.42 0.17
C THR A 163 3.01 3.75 0.68
N ALA A 164 1.79 3.78 1.22
CA ALA A 164 1.22 4.98 1.79
C ALA A 164 2.06 5.52 2.95
N ALA A 165 2.52 4.66 3.87
CA ALA A 165 3.34 5.06 5.01
C ALA A 165 4.68 5.65 4.56
N ALA A 166 5.40 4.96 3.67
CA ALA A 166 6.69 5.43 3.17
C ALA A 166 6.59 6.74 2.37
N TYR A 167 5.59 6.87 1.49
CA TYR A 167 5.40 8.11 0.72
C TYR A 167 4.92 9.26 1.60
N PHE A 168 4.05 9.02 2.58
CA PHE A 168 3.64 10.07 3.51
C PHE A 168 4.81 10.56 4.35
N ALA A 169 5.68 9.65 4.82
CA ALA A 169 6.93 10.01 5.48
C ALA A 169 7.86 10.82 4.57
N ALA A 170 8.00 10.41 3.29
CA ALA A 170 8.83 11.11 2.31
C ALA A 170 8.33 12.53 2.03
N GLU A 171 7.03 12.71 1.85
CA GLU A 171 6.42 14.03 1.62
C GLU A 171 6.55 14.95 2.84
N ILE A 172 6.35 14.42 4.07
CA ILE A 172 6.61 15.18 5.31
C ILE A 172 8.08 15.59 5.38
N ALA A 173 9.01 14.66 5.16
CA ALA A 173 10.45 14.93 5.18
C ALA A 173 10.84 15.97 4.11
N SER A 174 10.29 15.86 2.91
CA SER A 174 10.51 16.78 1.79
C SER A 174 9.97 18.19 2.09
N HIS A 175 8.82 18.28 2.75
CA HIS A 175 8.28 19.58 3.20
C HIS A 175 9.25 20.32 4.13
N HIS A 176 9.92 19.61 5.03
CA HIS A 176 10.89 20.18 5.95
C HIS A 176 12.31 20.35 5.36
N LYS A 177 12.65 19.55 4.32
CA LYS A 177 13.96 19.51 3.66
C LYS A 177 13.83 19.35 2.15
N PRO A 178 13.34 20.37 1.44
CA PRO A 178 13.05 20.28 -0.01
C PRO A 178 14.26 19.90 -0.86
N GLN A 179 15.49 20.24 -0.40
CA GLN A 179 16.72 19.92 -1.11
C GLN A 179 17.04 18.41 -1.15
N LEU A 180 16.40 17.60 -0.32
CA LEU A 180 16.56 16.14 -0.24
C LEU A 180 15.30 15.36 -0.70
N GLU A 181 14.38 16.04 -1.35
CA GLU A 181 13.11 15.44 -1.81
C GLU A 181 13.35 14.17 -2.65
N LYS A 182 14.30 14.25 -3.59
CA LYS A 182 14.61 13.12 -4.47
C LYS A 182 15.08 11.88 -3.71
N GLU A 183 15.91 12.07 -2.70
CA GLU A 183 16.41 10.99 -1.84
C GLU A 183 15.28 10.37 -1.02
N PHE A 184 14.40 11.16 -0.43
CA PHE A 184 13.25 10.67 0.34
C PHE A 184 12.29 9.89 -0.54
N LEU A 185 11.95 10.42 -1.72
CA LEU A 185 11.07 9.73 -2.68
C LEU A 185 11.70 8.43 -3.23
N ASN A 186 13.02 8.39 -3.43
CA ASN A 186 13.72 7.16 -3.82
C ASN A 186 13.60 6.08 -2.73
N LEU A 187 13.73 6.44 -1.45
CA LEU A 187 13.55 5.50 -0.34
C LEU A 187 12.11 4.97 -0.28
N ALA A 188 11.12 5.84 -0.41
CA ALA A 188 9.72 5.45 -0.45
C ALA A 188 9.42 4.51 -1.65
N ASN A 189 10.04 4.76 -2.81
CA ASN A 189 9.90 3.90 -3.98
C ASN A 189 10.52 2.51 -3.77
N ILE A 190 11.63 2.39 -3.03
CA ILE A 190 12.20 1.09 -2.65
C ILE A 190 11.19 0.29 -1.82
N VAL A 191 10.52 0.94 -0.85
CA VAL A 191 9.44 0.30 -0.06
C VAL A 191 8.30 -0.14 -0.97
N ALA A 192 7.83 0.72 -1.88
CA ALA A 192 6.75 0.39 -2.81
C ALA A 192 7.10 -0.80 -3.71
N LEU A 193 8.33 -0.84 -4.25
CA LEU A 193 8.81 -1.95 -5.08
C LEU A 193 8.96 -3.25 -4.29
N SER A 194 9.35 -3.19 -3.02
CA SER A 194 9.44 -4.38 -2.17
C SER A 194 8.09 -5.10 -2.05
N ARG A 195 6.98 -4.36 -1.99
CA ARG A 195 5.62 -4.94 -1.89
C ARG A 195 5.23 -5.70 -3.16
N ILE A 196 5.67 -5.21 -4.33
CA ILE A 196 5.47 -5.89 -5.63
C ILE A 196 6.37 -7.12 -5.70
N LYS A 197 7.66 -6.98 -5.34
CA LYS A 197 8.63 -8.09 -5.30
C LYS A 197 8.15 -9.25 -4.45
N GLU A 198 7.50 -8.97 -3.32
CA GLU A 198 6.98 -9.99 -2.43
C GLU A 198 5.62 -10.56 -2.86
N GLY A 199 5.08 -10.12 -4.00
CA GLY A 199 3.81 -10.63 -4.54
C GLY A 199 2.57 -10.30 -3.70
N VAL A 200 2.67 -9.32 -2.79
CA VAL A 200 1.57 -8.97 -1.86
C VAL A 200 0.70 -7.82 -2.34
N HIS A 201 1.19 -7.02 -3.29
CA HIS A 201 0.46 -5.89 -3.88
C HIS A 201 0.59 -5.84 -5.39
N PHE A 202 -0.44 -5.32 -6.04
CA PHE A 202 -0.41 -4.92 -7.44
C PHE A 202 0.24 -3.54 -7.61
N PRO A 203 0.84 -3.23 -8.78
CA PRO A 203 1.33 -1.87 -9.08
C PRO A 203 0.29 -0.78 -8.83
N SER A 204 -0.95 -0.98 -9.25
CA SER A 204 -2.04 -0.02 -9.03
C SER A 204 -2.41 0.19 -7.56
N ASP A 205 -2.14 -0.78 -6.66
CA ASP A 205 -2.32 -0.58 -5.21
C ASP A 205 -1.35 0.50 -4.69
N ASN A 206 -0.11 0.51 -5.23
CA ASN A 206 0.90 1.50 -4.89
C ASN A 206 0.57 2.87 -5.51
N GLU A 207 0.20 2.90 -6.78
CA GLU A 207 -0.18 4.13 -7.50
C GLU A 207 -1.32 4.86 -6.80
N TYR A 208 -2.34 4.11 -6.39
CA TYR A 208 -3.47 4.68 -5.66
C TYR A 208 -3.09 5.11 -4.24
N ALA A 209 -2.21 4.37 -3.54
CA ALA A 209 -1.68 4.78 -2.24
C ALA A 209 -0.97 6.13 -2.33
N ILE A 210 -0.10 6.33 -3.32
CA ILE A 210 0.60 7.60 -3.59
C ILE A 210 -0.41 8.72 -3.86
N LYS A 211 -1.44 8.45 -4.68
CA LYS A 211 -2.51 9.43 -4.95
C LYS A 211 -3.23 9.85 -3.67
N LEU A 212 -3.56 8.90 -2.79
CA LEU A 212 -4.20 9.22 -1.50
C LEU A 212 -3.28 10.03 -0.58
N VAL A 213 -1.97 9.77 -0.60
CA VAL A 213 -1.00 10.59 0.13
C VAL A 213 -1.06 12.03 -0.38
N ASN A 214 -0.96 12.24 -1.67
CA ASN A 214 -0.87 13.58 -2.27
C ASN A 214 -2.19 14.37 -2.18
N GLU A 215 -3.34 13.72 -2.37
CA GLU A 215 -4.63 14.41 -2.47
C GLU A 215 -5.40 14.47 -1.15
N VAL A 216 -5.07 13.63 -0.17
CA VAL A 216 -5.83 13.56 1.10
C VAL A 216 -4.93 13.77 2.31
N LEU A 217 -3.87 12.95 2.46
CA LEU A 217 -3.06 12.91 3.68
C LEU A 217 -2.17 14.15 3.81
N MET A 218 -1.43 14.52 2.77
CA MET A 218 -0.58 15.73 2.81
C MET A 218 -1.38 17.01 2.97
N PRO A 219 -2.49 17.25 2.26
CA PRO A 219 -3.35 18.39 2.55
C PRO A 219 -3.91 18.40 3.98
N ALA A 220 -4.21 17.22 4.56
CA ALA A 220 -4.64 17.13 5.97
C ALA A 220 -3.49 17.50 6.93
N TYR A 221 -2.29 16.97 6.69
CA TYR A 221 -1.09 17.32 7.45
C TYR A 221 -0.77 18.82 7.40
N LEU A 222 -0.75 19.43 6.23
CA LEU A 222 -0.44 20.87 6.06
C LEU A 222 -1.44 21.78 6.78
N ARG A 223 -2.68 21.31 7.02
CA ARG A 223 -3.65 22.05 7.84
C ARG A 223 -3.29 22.04 9.32
N THR A 224 -2.59 21.04 9.81
CA THR A 224 -2.15 20.96 11.22
C THR A 224 -0.99 21.91 11.55
N LEU A 225 -0.30 22.42 10.51
CA LEU A 225 0.83 23.36 10.67
C LEU A 225 0.39 24.84 10.72
N LYS A 226 -0.89 25.13 10.48
CA LYS A 226 -1.48 26.49 10.52
C LYS A 226 -2.02 26.80 11.89
#